data_b36b9580d09f01b1bcb74b2150c79d14
#
_entry.id   b36b9580d09f01b1bcb74b2150c79d14
#
_cell.length_a   1.000
_cell.length_b   1.000
_cell.length_c   1.000
_cell.angle_alpha   90.00
_cell.angle_beta   90.00
_cell.angle_gamma   90.00
#
_symmetry.space_group_name_H-M   'P 1'
#
loop_
_entity.id
_entity.type
_entity.pdbx_description
1 polymer ?
#
loop_
_entity_poly.entity_id
_entity_poly.type
_entity_poly.pdbx_seq_one_letter_code
_entity_poly.pdbx_strand_id
1 'polypeptide(L)'
;MTNEPLLNRNHKDALFRFIFKNPKDLLSLYNALNDTDYTDVSDLTVTTLEDIVYMSYKNDISFILGSEMSLFEHQSTFNPNMPLRGLFYFSSLYKKYVAENNIDIYSSKRAQIPIPRYIIFYNGQHEMPERCTLRLSDAFVKKSDNYNSNQVTASDTSSNCNSSKFQPAMEITAHMININI
;
A
#
# COMPACT_ATOMS: atom_id res chain seq x y z
N MET A 1 5.48 -33.30 4.73
CA MET A 1 4.48 -32.29 4.33
C MET A 1 3.61 -32.01 5.54
N THR A 2 3.94 -31.01 6.32
CA THR A 2 3.20 -30.66 7.55
C THR A 2 2.04 -29.76 7.13
N ASN A 3 0.82 -30.31 7.23
CA ASN A 3 -0.42 -29.55 7.14
C ASN A 3 -0.50 -28.60 8.35
N GLU A 4 0.06 -27.40 8.25
CA GLU A 4 -0.32 -26.33 9.17
C GLU A 4 -1.72 -25.85 8.80
N PRO A 5 -2.64 -25.76 9.76
CA PRO A 5 -4.03 -25.48 9.47
C PRO A 5 -4.19 -24.05 8.94
N LEU A 6 -4.99 -23.92 7.88
CA LEU A 6 -5.50 -22.65 7.31
C LEU A 6 -6.11 -21.69 8.36
N LEU A 7 -6.41 -22.19 9.55
CA LEU A 7 -6.92 -21.44 10.70
C LEU A 7 -5.97 -20.34 11.20
N ASN A 8 -4.65 -20.49 11.03
CA ASN A 8 -3.69 -19.57 11.67
C ASN A 8 -3.52 -18.24 10.93
N ARG A 9 -3.81 -18.18 9.64
CA ARG A 9 -3.67 -16.94 8.82
C ARG A 9 -4.79 -15.94 9.10
N ASN A 10 -6.03 -16.40 9.13
CA ASN A 10 -7.20 -15.54 9.38
C ASN A 10 -7.20 -14.95 10.80
N HIS A 11 -6.55 -15.60 11.76
CA HIS A 11 -6.50 -15.10 13.13
C HIS A 11 -5.56 -13.90 13.30
N LYS A 12 -4.42 -13.88 12.59
CA LYS A 12 -3.47 -12.77 12.69
C LYS A 12 -4.04 -11.48 12.07
N ASP A 13 -4.65 -11.59 10.90
CA ASP A 13 -5.31 -10.47 10.23
C ASP A 13 -6.50 -9.95 11.04
N ALA A 14 -7.28 -10.85 11.63
CA ALA A 14 -8.38 -10.50 12.52
C ALA A 14 -7.89 -9.82 13.81
N LEU A 15 -6.77 -10.29 14.38
CA LEU A 15 -6.17 -9.70 15.57
C LEU A 15 -5.64 -8.28 15.29
N PHE A 16 -4.95 -8.07 14.15
CA PHE A 16 -4.47 -6.77 13.74
C PHE A 16 -5.63 -5.76 13.65
N ARG A 17 -6.69 -6.12 12.94
CA ARG A 17 -7.90 -5.28 12.83
C ARG A 17 -8.57 -5.06 14.18
N PHE A 18 -8.60 -6.07 15.04
CA PHE A 18 -9.21 -5.96 16.37
C PHE A 18 -8.46 -4.97 17.27
N ILE A 19 -7.12 -5.04 17.31
CA ILE A 19 -6.29 -4.14 18.12
C ILE A 19 -6.45 -2.70 17.61
N PHE A 20 -6.24 -2.47 16.32
CA PHE A 20 -6.21 -1.13 15.76
C PHE A 20 -7.57 -0.58 15.33
N LYS A 21 -8.67 -1.29 15.65
CA LYS A 21 -10.02 -0.73 15.62
C LYS A 21 -10.20 0.36 16.70
N ASN A 22 -9.44 0.28 17.79
CA ASN A 22 -9.45 1.31 18.81
C ASN A 22 -8.63 2.53 18.33
N PRO A 23 -9.25 3.73 18.22
CA PRO A 23 -8.56 4.91 17.73
C PRO A 23 -7.32 5.34 18.55
N LYS A 24 -7.29 5.06 19.86
CA LYS A 24 -6.12 5.36 20.70
C LYS A 24 -4.91 4.50 20.34
N ASP A 25 -5.14 3.20 20.12
CA ASP A 25 -4.07 2.27 19.73
C ASP A 25 -3.58 2.58 18.31
N LEU A 26 -4.49 2.96 17.42
CA LEU A 26 -4.16 3.38 16.06
C LEU A 26 -3.34 4.68 16.05
N LEU A 27 -3.70 5.66 16.89
CA LEU A 27 -2.95 6.91 17.05
C LEU A 27 -1.56 6.65 17.64
N SER A 28 -1.45 5.75 18.63
CA SER A 28 -0.17 5.34 19.20
C SER A 28 0.74 4.67 18.16
N LEU A 29 0.18 3.79 17.32
CA LEU A 29 0.93 3.18 16.21
C LEU A 29 1.40 4.23 15.20
N TYR A 30 0.52 5.18 14.84
CA TYR A 30 0.88 6.27 13.93
C TYR A 30 2.02 7.12 14.48
N ASN A 31 1.96 7.51 15.75
CA ASN A 31 3.00 8.27 16.43
C ASN A 31 4.34 7.53 16.43
N ALA A 32 4.34 6.22 16.75
CA ALA A 32 5.54 5.40 16.75
C ALA A 32 6.20 5.27 15.35
N LEU A 33 5.40 5.28 14.29
CA LEU A 33 5.90 5.18 12.91
C LEU A 33 6.47 6.49 12.36
N ASN A 34 6.02 7.62 12.91
CA ASN A 34 6.30 8.95 12.36
C ASN A 34 7.10 9.86 13.31
N ASP A 35 7.50 9.36 14.47
CA ASP A 35 8.15 10.15 15.54
C ASP A 35 7.31 11.41 15.89
N THR A 36 5.99 11.23 15.97
CA THR A 36 5.03 12.28 16.32
C THR A 36 4.40 12.03 17.69
N ASP A 37 3.72 13.03 18.25
CA ASP A 37 3.10 12.97 19.60
C ASP A 37 1.68 13.52 19.58
N TYR A 38 0.85 13.03 18.64
CA TYR A 38 -0.57 13.37 18.64
C TYR A 38 -1.26 12.75 19.84
N THR A 39 -2.01 13.56 20.59
CA THR A 39 -2.72 13.13 21.80
C THR A 39 -4.24 13.14 21.64
N ASP A 40 -4.76 13.94 20.70
CA ASP A 40 -6.20 14.07 20.47
C ASP A 40 -6.67 13.07 19.41
N VAL A 41 -7.45 12.10 19.87
CA VAL A 41 -8.07 11.08 19.03
C VAL A 41 -9.14 11.66 18.09
N SER A 42 -9.69 12.84 18.42
CA SER A 42 -10.71 13.48 17.59
C SER A 42 -10.18 13.94 16.22
N ASP A 43 -8.85 14.12 16.09
CA ASP A 43 -8.20 14.46 14.82
C ASP A 43 -8.11 13.27 13.86
N LEU A 44 -8.40 12.04 14.35
CA LEU A 44 -8.30 10.83 13.58
C LEU A 44 -9.66 10.41 13.03
N THR A 45 -9.80 10.39 11.70
CA THR A 45 -11.02 9.94 11.02
C THR A 45 -10.79 8.56 10.39
N VAL A 46 -11.45 7.53 10.90
CA VAL A 46 -11.37 6.17 10.35
C VAL A 46 -12.16 6.11 9.04
N THR A 47 -11.51 5.64 7.97
CA THR A 47 -12.08 5.60 6.61
C THR A 47 -12.14 4.18 6.04
N THR A 48 -11.87 3.16 6.85
CA THR A 48 -11.81 1.75 6.45
C THR A 48 -12.96 1.35 5.53
N LEU A 49 -12.65 0.66 4.43
CA LEU A 49 -13.63 0.20 3.46
C LEU A 49 -14.30 -1.09 3.97
N GLU A 50 -15.56 -0.97 4.39
CA GLU A 50 -16.41 -2.09 4.71
C GLU A 50 -17.24 -2.42 3.46
N ASP A 51 -17.07 -3.66 2.93
CA ASP A 51 -17.86 -4.25 1.83
C ASP A 51 -18.31 -3.31 0.70
N ILE A 52 -17.42 -3.03 -0.24
CA ILE A 52 -17.85 -2.51 -1.54
C ILE A 52 -18.34 -3.68 -2.39
N VAL A 53 -19.63 -3.73 -2.66
CA VAL A 53 -20.42 -4.85 -3.20
C VAL A 53 -19.93 -5.41 -4.54
N TYR A 54 -19.07 -4.73 -5.28
CA TYR A 54 -18.63 -5.13 -6.63
C TYR A 54 -17.20 -5.62 -6.77
N MET A 55 -16.36 -5.40 -5.77
CA MET A 55 -15.00 -5.94 -5.74
C MET A 55 -14.69 -6.24 -4.27
N SER A 56 -14.43 -7.49 -3.94
CA SER A 56 -14.11 -7.98 -2.58
C SER A 56 -12.78 -7.43 -2.03
N TYR A 57 -12.50 -6.16 -2.27
CA TYR A 57 -11.32 -5.47 -1.76
C TYR A 57 -11.63 -4.87 -0.40
N LYS A 58 -11.30 -5.63 0.63
CA LYS A 58 -11.27 -5.13 2.00
C LYS A 58 -9.85 -4.72 2.31
N ASN A 59 -9.65 -3.50 2.76
CA ASN A 59 -8.41 -3.10 3.40
C ASN A 59 -8.51 -3.38 4.90
N ASP A 60 -7.38 -3.59 5.56
CA ASP A 60 -7.41 -3.86 7.00
C ASP A 60 -7.80 -2.60 7.77
N ILE A 61 -7.05 -1.51 7.62
CA ILE A 61 -7.34 -0.26 8.32
C ILE A 61 -6.95 0.92 7.42
N SER A 62 -7.82 1.91 7.31
CA SER A 62 -7.48 3.20 6.74
C SER A 62 -8.08 4.34 7.55
N PHE A 63 -7.37 5.46 7.59
CA PHE A 63 -7.76 6.63 8.37
C PHE A 63 -7.13 7.90 7.80
N ILE A 64 -7.70 9.04 8.15
CA ILE A 64 -7.15 10.37 7.89
C ILE A 64 -6.72 10.97 9.24
N LEU A 65 -5.51 11.50 9.27
CA LEU A 65 -4.98 12.29 10.37
C LEU A 65 -4.27 13.52 9.80
N GLY A 66 -4.74 14.70 10.14
CA GLY A 66 -4.25 15.94 9.54
C GLY A 66 -4.40 15.96 8.02
N SER A 67 -3.30 16.08 7.30
CA SER A 67 -3.25 16.10 5.82
C SER A 67 -2.93 14.75 5.20
N GLU A 68 -2.86 13.66 5.96
CA GLU A 68 -2.46 12.34 5.48
C GLU A 68 -3.62 11.36 5.50
N MET A 69 -3.73 10.54 4.44
CA MET A 69 -4.60 9.37 4.33
C MET A 69 -3.73 8.12 4.43
N SER A 70 -3.74 7.48 5.58
CA SER A 70 -2.94 6.29 5.85
C SER A 70 -3.74 5.02 5.56
N LEU A 71 -3.10 4.07 4.88
CA LEU A 71 -3.57 2.72 4.63
C LEU A 71 -2.59 1.74 5.26
N PHE A 72 -3.05 1.00 6.26
CA PHE A 72 -2.28 -0.02 6.97
C PHE A 72 -2.83 -1.40 6.64
N GLU A 73 -1.97 -2.29 6.20
CA GLU A 73 -2.28 -3.68 5.87
C GLU A 73 -1.39 -4.62 6.67
N HIS A 74 -1.93 -5.73 7.09
CA HIS A 74 -1.19 -6.82 7.71
C HIS A 74 -1.01 -7.97 6.72
N GLN A 75 0.19 -8.55 6.62
CA GLN A 75 0.48 -9.65 5.70
C GLN A 75 1.27 -10.77 6.41
N SER A 76 0.69 -11.94 6.50
CA SER A 76 1.36 -13.17 6.96
C SER A 76 2.06 -13.94 5.84
N THR A 77 1.88 -13.51 4.60
CA THR A 77 2.55 -14.06 3.41
C THR A 77 2.99 -12.90 2.53
N PHE A 78 4.23 -12.94 2.06
CA PHE A 78 4.72 -11.92 1.13
C PHE A 78 3.89 -11.90 -0.16
N ASN A 79 3.43 -10.72 -0.55
CA ASN A 79 2.69 -10.50 -1.78
C ASN A 79 3.28 -9.30 -2.55
N PRO A 80 3.95 -9.52 -3.69
CA PRO A 80 4.55 -8.44 -4.48
C PRO A 80 3.50 -7.53 -5.15
N ASN A 81 2.23 -7.94 -5.21
CA ASN A 81 1.14 -7.18 -5.83
C ASN A 81 0.48 -6.18 -4.87
N MET A 82 1.07 -5.95 -3.69
CA MET A 82 0.52 -4.97 -2.74
C MET A 82 0.37 -3.56 -3.35
N PRO A 83 1.31 -3.01 -4.16
CA PRO A 83 1.11 -1.71 -4.79
C PRO A 83 -0.10 -1.67 -5.73
N LEU A 84 -0.37 -2.75 -6.47
CA LEU A 84 -1.55 -2.85 -7.33
C LEU A 84 -2.85 -2.88 -6.50
N ARG A 85 -2.86 -3.61 -5.37
CA ARG A 85 -3.98 -3.57 -4.43
C ARG A 85 -4.18 -2.16 -3.85
N GLY A 86 -3.07 -1.50 -3.47
CA GLY A 86 -3.08 -0.13 -2.98
C GLY A 86 -3.70 0.87 -3.96
N LEU A 87 -3.45 0.70 -5.26
CA LEU A 87 -4.09 1.51 -6.29
C LEU A 87 -5.63 1.45 -6.20
N PHE A 88 -6.19 0.24 -6.07
CA PHE A 88 -7.63 0.08 -5.97
C PHE A 88 -8.19 0.60 -4.64
N TYR A 89 -7.48 0.38 -3.54
CA TYR A 89 -7.87 0.90 -2.24
C TYR A 89 -7.89 2.43 -2.22
N PHE A 90 -6.80 3.09 -2.63
CA PHE A 90 -6.74 4.55 -2.68
C PHE A 90 -7.76 5.14 -3.66
N SER A 91 -7.98 4.50 -4.81
CA SER A 91 -9.03 4.93 -5.73
C SER A 91 -10.41 4.97 -5.04
N SER A 92 -10.73 3.94 -4.26
CA SER A 92 -11.99 3.85 -3.53
C SER A 92 -12.07 4.85 -2.38
N LEU A 93 -10.98 4.98 -1.62
CA LEU A 93 -10.88 5.93 -0.49
C LEU A 93 -11.01 7.39 -0.97
N TYR A 94 -10.34 7.75 -2.06
CA TYR A 94 -10.46 9.10 -2.62
C TYR A 94 -11.83 9.37 -3.23
N LYS A 95 -12.47 8.39 -3.87
CA LYS A 95 -13.86 8.54 -4.35
C LYS A 95 -14.79 8.85 -3.18
N LYS A 96 -14.66 8.11 -2.07
CA LYS A 96 -15.44 8.35 -0.85
C LYS A 96 -15.14 9.73 -0.29
N TYR A 97 -13.86 10.09 -0.12
CA TYR A 97 -13.43 11.39 0.39
C TYR A 97 -13.96 12.57 -0.43
N VAL A 98 -13.87 12.48 -1.76
CA VAL A 98 -14.38 13.52 -2.68
C VAL A 98 -15.89 13.69 -2.52
N ALA A 99 -16.64 12.59 -2.42
CA ALA A 99 -18.09 12.63 -2.25
C ALA A 99 -18.51 13.22 -0.89
N GLU A 100 -17.88 12.77 0.22
CA GLU A 100 -18.19 13.21 1.57
C GLU A 100 -17.85 14.69 1.81
N ASN A 101 -16.82 15.20 1.13
CA ASN A 101 -16.41 16.61 1.26
C ASN A 101 -16.99 17.50 0.15
N ASN A 102 -17.89 16.99 -0.69
CA ASN A 102 -18.52 17.73 -1.79
C ASN A 102 -17.50 18.42 -2.71
N ILE A 103 -16.38 17.75 -3.00
CA ILE A 103 -15.30 18.29 -3.84
C ILE A 103 -15.69 18.18 -5.31
N ASP A 104 -15.80 19.34 -5.99
CA ASP A 104 -16.04 19.38 -7.43
C ASP A 104 -14.72 19.19 -8.20
N ILE A 105 -14.50 17.97 -8.70
CA ILE A 105 -13.31 17.61 -9.49
C ILE A 105 -13.34 18.12 -10.93
N TYR A 106 -14.48 18.65 -11.38
CA TYR A 106 -14.63 19.25 -12.73
C TYR A 106 -14.50 20.77 -12.70
N SER A 107 -14.38 21.36 -11.53
CA SER A 107 -14.09 22.77 -11.34
C SER A 107 -12.72 23.16 -11.90
N SER A 108 -12.56 24.41 -12.28
CA SER A 108 -11.25 24.97 -12.65
C SER A 108 -10.30 25.14 -11.44
N LYS A 109 -10.80 24.99 -10.22
CA LYS A 109 -9.99 25.06 -8.99
C LYS A 109 -9.36 23.71 -8.71
N ARG A 110 -8.08 23.71 -8.29
CA ARG A 110 -7.39 22.48 -7.88
C ARG A 110 -8.04 21.90 -6.62
N ALA A 111 -8.53 20.68 -6.69
CA ALA A 111 -8.99 19.94 -5.53
C ALA A 111 -7.82 19.67 -4.56
N GLN A 112 -8.08 19.83 -3.27
CA GLN A 112 -7.14 19.45 -2.20
C GLN A 112 -7.57 18.09 -1.66
N ILE A 113 -6.63 17.13 -1.65
CA ILE A 113 -6.85 15.77 -1.16
C ILE A 113 -5.73 15.37 -0.21
N PRO A 114 -5.99 14.50 0.77
CA PRO A 114 -4.96 14.01 1.70
C PRO A 114 -3.82 13.29 0.99
N ILE A 115 -2.62 13.36 1.57
CA ILE A 115 -1.42 12.67 1.06
C ILE A 115 -1.55 11.17 1.35
N PRO A 116 -1.44 10.27 0.35
CA PRO A 116 -1.55 8.83 0.58
C PRO A 116 -0.29 8.28 1.23
N ARG A 117 -0.46 7.46 2.26
CA ARG A 117 0.61 6.66 2.89
C ARG A 117 0.20 5.20 2.93
N TYR A 118 1.07 4.32 2.45
CA TYR A 118 0.82 2.89 2.40
C TYR A 118 1.87 2.13 3.18
N ILE A 119 1.47 1.54 4.31
CA ILE A 119 2.32 0.76 5.20
C ILE A 119 1.81 -0.68 5.26
N ILE A 120 2.72 -1.64 5.14
CA ILE A 120 2.44 -3.07 5.23
C ILE A 120 3.23 -3.63 6.41
N PHE A 121 2.54 -4.24 7.36
CA PHE A 121 3.16 -4.96 8.47
C PHE A 121 3.27 -6.43 8.10
N TYR A 122 4.49 -6.91 7.94
CA TYR A 122 4.77 -8.29 7.59
C TYR A 122 5.20 -9.11 8.81
N ASN A 123 4.50 -10.24 9.07
CA ASN A 123 4.89 -11.21 10.08
C ASN A 123 4.86 -12.65 9.57
N GLY A 124 5.21 -12.85 8.30
CA GLY A 124 5.29 -14.17 7.68
C GLY A 124 6.54 -14.96 8.08
N GLN A 125 6.61 -16.20 7.61
CA GLN A 125 7.71 -17.13 7.92
C GLN A 125 8.94 -16.95 7.04
N HIS A 126 8.83 -16.28 5.88
CA HIS A 126 9.97 -16.04 5.02
C HIS A 126 10.85 -14.93 5.59
N GLU A 127 12.16 -15.14 5.58
CA GLU A 127 13.11 -14.07 5.88
C GLU A 127 12.92 -12.89 4.95
N MET A 128 12.69 -11.73 5.54
CA MET A 128 12.54 -10.46 4.85
C MET A 128 13.40 -9.41 5.55
N PRO A 129 13.94 -8.43 4.82
CA PRO A 129 14.63 -7.31 5.44
C PRO A 129 13.68 -6.57 6.39
N GLU A 130 14.24 -5.89 7.37
CA GLU A 130 13.48 -5.10 8.36
C GLU A 130 12.52 -4.13 7.66
N ARG A 131 12.96 -3.52 6.57
CA ARG A 131 12.16 -2.60 5.74
C ARG A 131 12.42 -2.86 4.27
N CYS A 132 11.37 -2.86 3.46
CA CYS A 132 11.50 -2.86 2.01
C CYS A 132 10.40 -2.01 1.37
N THR A 133 10.65 -1.63 0.12
CA THR A 133 9.73 -0.80 -0.65
C THR A 133 9.27 -1.59 -1.88
N LEU A 134 7.96 -1.70 -2.04
CA LEU A 134 7.33 -2.30 -3.21
C LEU A 134 6.79 -1.19 -4.11
N ARG A 135 6.94 -1.32 -5.42
CA ARG A 135 6.56 -0.32 -6.41
C ARG A 135 5.58 -0.90 -7.42
N LEU A 136 4.59 -0.11 -7.80
CA LEU A 136 3.64 -0.49 -8.85
C LEU A 136 4.35 -0.65 -10.21
N SER A 137 5.36 0.17 -10.48
CA SER A 137 6.15 0.11 -11.71
C SER A 137 6.87 -1.22 -11.93
N ASP A 138 7.11 -2.00 -10.86
CA ASP A 138 7.71 -3.33 -10.97
C ASP A 138 6.75 -4.35 -11.64
N ALA A 139 5.45 -4.06 -11.63
CA ALA A 139 4.42 -4.88 -12.26
C ALA A 139 4.13 -4.49 -13.72
N PHE A 140 4.69 -3.40 -14.23
CA PHE A 140 4.43 -2.97 -15.60
C PHE A 140 5.13 -3.88 -16.62
N VAL A 141 4.38 -4.28 -17.64
CA VAL A 141 4.91 -5.06 -18.75
C VAL A 141 5.95 -4.22 -19.50
N LYS A 142 7.21 -4.64 -19.45
CA LYS A 142 8.27 -4.05 -20.27
C LYS A 142 8.12 -4.58 -21.67
N LYS A 143 8.16 -3.71 -22.70
CA LYS A 143 8.31 -4.16 -24.08
C LYS A 143 9.62 -4.95 -24.16
N SER A 144 9.55 -6.24 -24.46
CA SER A 144 10.72 -6.99 -24.90
C SER A 144 11.13 -6.37 -26.23
N ASP A 145 12.31 -5.81 -26.30
CA ASP A 145 12.94 -5.45 -27.56
C ASP A 145 13.22 -6.76 -28.30
N ASN A 146 12.24 -7.23 -29.09
CA ASN A 146 12.46 -8.25 -30.11
C ASN A 146 13.30 -7.63 -31.21
N TYR A 147 14.56 -7.33 -30.90
CA TYR A 147 15.58 -7.13 -31.92
C TYR A 147 16.24 -8.49 -32.17
N ASN A 148 16.14 -8.94 -33.40
CA ASN A 148 16.79 -10.15 -33.92
C ASN A 148 18.23 -10.25 -33.42
N SER A 149 18.48 -11.16 -32.50
CA SER A 149 19.83 -11.51 -32.05
C SER A 149 20.47 -12.46 -33.03
N ASN A 150 21.12 -11.91 -34.06
CA ASN A 150 22.24 -12.56 -34.68
C ASN A 150 23.47 -11.69 -34.42
N GLN A 151 24.12 -11.88 -33.32
CA GLN A 151 25.54 -11.81 -32.99
C GLN A 151 25.74 -11.59 -31.49
N VAL A 152 26.17 -12.66 -30.85
CA VAL A 152 26.66 -12.60 -29.47
C VAL A 152 28.14 -12.26 -29.53
N THR A 153 28.55 -11.16 -28.96
CA THR A 153 29.87 -10.99 -28.38
C THR A 153 29.75 -10.49 -26.98
N ALA A 154 30.32 -11.27 -26.06
CA ALA A 154 30.36 -10.98 -24.63
C ALA A 154 31.27 -9.77 -24.38
N SER A 155 30.77 -8.80 -23.71
CA SER A 155 31.37 -7.86 -22.78
C SER A 155 30.60 -6.54 -22.85
N ASP A 156 29.70 -6.30 -21.87
CA ASP A 156 29.58 -4.97 -21.25
C ASP A 156 28.46 -5.00 -20.18
N THR A 157 28.90 -5.10 -18.96
CA THR A 157 28.13 -4.81 -17.75
C THR A 157 27.98 -3.31 -17.62
N SER A 158 26.97 -2.75 -18.24
CA SER A 158 26.34 -1.47 -17.85
C SER A 158 25.06 -1.31 -18.65
N SER A 159 23.96 -1.86 -18.12
CA SER A 159 22.64 -1.72 -18.71
C SER A 159 22.11 -0.30 -18.50
N ASN A 160 22.52 0.62 -19.37
CA ASN A 160 21.78 1.83 -19.62
C ASN A 160 20.56 1.46 -20.47
N CYS A 161 19.46 1.06 -19.81
CA CYS A 161 18.16 0.96 -20.45
C CYS A 161 17.68 2.36 -20.82
N ASN A 162 17.99 2.81 -22.03
CA ASN A 162 17.29 3.90 -22.70
C ASN A 162 15.87 3.42 -23.05
N SER A 163 15.06 3.23 -22.03
CA SER A 163 13.66 2.93 -22.14
C SER A 163 12.88 4.19 -22.38
N SER A 164 11.99 4.15 -23.35
CA SER A 164 10.89 5.05 -23.67
C SER A 164 10.94 6.45 -23.04
N LYS A 165 10.83 7.47 -23.87
CA LYS A 165 10.73 8.90 -23.49
C LYS A 165 9.55 9.22 -22.56
N PHE A 166 8.74 8.24 -22.20
CA PHE A 166 7.55 8.40 -21.37
C PHE A 166 7.75 7.74 -20.00
N GLN A 167 7.65 8.53 -18.96
CA GLN A 167 7.52 8.05 -17.58
C GLN A 167 6.11 7.45 -17.40
N PRO A 168 5.96 6.40 -16.59
CA PRO A 168 4.64 5.92 -16.21
C PRO A 168 3.78 7.05 -15.64
N ALA A 169 2.52 7.12 -16.07
CA ALA A 169 1.59 8.14 -15.60
C ALA A 169 1.17 7.95 -14.13
N MET A 170 1.52 6.80 -13.54
CA MET A 170 1.11 6.43 -12.19
C MET A 170 2.20 5.60 -11.49
N GLU A 171 2.41 5.89 -10.23
CA GLU A 171 3.24 5.10 -9.32
C GLU A 171 2.53 4.99 -7.96
N ILE A 172 2.52 3.79 -7.39
CA ILE A 172 2.12 3.52 -6.00
C ILE A 172 3.30 2.87 -5.31
N THR A 173 3.67 3.44 -4.19
CA THR A 173 4.75 2.91 -3.35
C THR A 173 4.16 2.40 -2.05
N ALA A 174 4.45 1.13 -1.72
CA ALA A 174 4.08 0.53 -0.45
C ALA A 174 5.36 0.25 0.38
N HIS A 175 5.36 0.69 1.63
CA HIS A 175 6.47 0.48 2.57
C HIS A 175 6.15 -0.69 3.47
N MET A 176 6.91 -1.78 3.33
CA MET A 176 6.77 -2.97 4.17
C MET A 176 7.73 -2.90 5.34
N ILE A 177 7.21 -3.19 6.52
CA ILE A 177 7.95 -3.28 7.78
C ILE A 177 7.82 -4.71 8.27
N ASN A 178 8.95 -5.40 8.42
CA ASN A 178 8.99 -6.74 9.00
C ASN A 178 8.91 -6.60 10.52
N ILE A 179 7.85 -7.16 11.10
CA ILE A 179 7.58 -7.11 12.54
C ILE A 179 7.85 -8.46 13.24
N ASN A 180 8.58 -9.37 12.57
CA ASN A 180 9.10 -10.56 13.23
C ASN A 180 10.24 -10.16 14.19
N ILE A 181 10.14 -10.62 15.41
CA ILE A 181 11.14 -10.44 16.46
C ILE A 181 12.04 -11.70 16.53
#